data_29622853ba4221ea5de8c63583082a68
#
_entry.id   29622853ba4221ea5de8c63583082a68
#
_cell.length_a   1.000
_cell.length_b   1.000
_cell.length_c   1.000
_cell.angle_alpha   90.00
_cell.angle_beta   90.00
_cell.angle_gamma   90.00
#
_symmetry.space_group_name_H-M   'P 1'
#
loop_
_entity.id
_entity.type
_entity.pdbx_description
1 polymer ?
#
loop_
_entity_poly.entity_id
_entity_poly.type
_entity_poly.pdbx_seq_one_letter_code
_entity_poly.pdbx_strand_id
1 'polypeptide(L)'
;MSKEKLITKLILLVIVLLAAFLRFYDLNWDQGHHLHPDERFLTMVSNNMHLPTSFSEYINSAKSPFNPANVGYPFFVYGAFPLIGAKLLAPLLNSDTYDTFTLLGRALSAFADTFVVLLIFKSIDLFKKRYKFHQSIKFWAAGFYALSVLPIQLAHFFAVDTFLNLFLFAAFYCITEFAFRRKIVGLLLSAFFLGLAVASKITAIFMIPLLLVMLIPGHSPKQYTFRQFKKAVFLLIIYGLIFYGTLRISDPYLFQNPTLLDPQPNILFMQNLQTLKNLSDPTAWFPPALQWLHKLPVIFALKNIMFYGLGIPLFLCTIFGMGIILFRFRKTKLLMLLIWCLLFFLYQSTQITKTMRYFITLYPFFALFAAFGFYYLTKRFHMLFISLLVIPIVIWPLSFFSIYTKPHSRVQASIVIDETIPTNSVILSEHWDDALPLSIPNKNNTYTIKELPVFGEDTPQKWNEMNMLLSSADYLILSSNRGWGSILSAPERYPLMSKFYANLFANKLAYKKILTITSYPSLTYLGIPLTFPDDDSEEAFTVYDHPKILIFKNTQKLTE
;
A
#
# COMPACT_ATOMS: atom_id res chain seq x y z
N MET A 1 -38.16 -13.96 4.01
CA MET A 1 -37.10 -13.07 4.56
C MET A 1 -37.75 -11.79 5.03
N SER A 2 -37.48 -11.29 6.24
CA SER A 2 -38.13 -10.04 6.70
C SER A 2 -37.68 -8.85 5.84
N LYS A 3 -38.54 -7.84 5.66
CA LYS A 3 -38.28 -6.59 4.91
C LYS A 3 -36.97 -5.93 5.38
N GLU A 4 -36.73 -5.91 6.69
CA GLU A 4 -35.48 -5.36 7.28
C GLU A 4 -34.22 -6.11 6.85
N LYS A 5 -34.26 -7.45 6.79
CA LYS A 5 -33.14 -8.26 6.32
C LYS A 5 -32.88 -8.03 4.83
N LEU A 6 -33.90 -7.82 4.03
CA LEU A 6 -33.77 -7.50 2.61
C LEU A 6 -33.05 -6.14 2.42
N ILE A 7 -33.57 -5.09 3.11
CA ILE A 7 -32.96 -3.74 3.07
C ILE A 7 -31.48 -3.79 3.50
N THR A 8 -31.19 -4.51 4.58
CA THR A 8 -29.79 -4.68 5.06
C THR A 8 -28.89 -5.28 3.98
N LYS A 9 -29.35 -6.30 3.26
CA LYS A 9 -28.58 -6.93 2.17
C LYS A 9 -28.42 -5.99 0.97
N LEU A 10 -29.46 -5.24 0.60
CA LEU A 10 -29.40 -4.29 -0.51
C LEU A 10 -28.40 -3.15 -0.24
N ILE A 11 -28.45 -2.56 0.96
CA ILE A 11 -27.48 -1.50 1.32
C ILE A 11 -26.03 -2.06 1.30
N LEU A 12 -25.81 -3.24 1.86
CA LEU A 12 -24.49 -3.88 1.83
C LEU A 12 -24.05 -4.14 0.39
N LEU A 13 -24.94 -4.65 -0.47
CA LEU A 13 -24.64 -4.88 -1.88
C LEU A 13 -24.20 -3.59 -2.58
N VAL A 14 -24.93 -2.48 -2.37
CA VAL A 14 -24.56 -1.18 -2.95
C VAL A 14 -23.17 -0.73 -2.47
N ILE A 15 -22.85 -0.87 -1.17
CA ILE A 15 -21.54 -0.52 -0.63
C ILE A 15 -20.42 -1.39 -1.27
N VAL A 16 -20.66 -2.69 -1.41
CA VAL A 16 -19.69 -3.62 -2.01
C VAL A 16 -19.50 -3.33 -3.49
N LEU A 17 -20.58 -3.04 -4.23
CA LEU A 17 -20.49 -2.67 -5.65
C LEU A 17 -19.74 -1.35 -5.84
N LEU A 18 -19.98 -0.35 -4.97
CA LEU A 18 -19.20 0.90 -4.97
C LEU A 18 -17.73 0.63 -4.68
N ALA A 19 -17.43 -0.19 -3.67
CA ALA A 19 -16.06 -0.56 -3.34
C ALA A 19 -15.37 -1.29 -4.49
N ALA A 20 -16.05 -2.24 -5.12
CA ALA A 20 -15.55 -2.96 -6.29
C ALA A 20 -15.32 -2.00 -7.46
N PHE A 21 -16.28 -1.13 -7.77
CA PHE A 21 -16.14 -0.15 -8.84
C PHE A 21 -14.88 0.72 -8.65
N LEU A 22 -14.67 1.28 -7.45
CA LEU A 22 -13.53 2.14 -7.16
C LEU A 22 -12.17 1.40 -7.19
N ARG A 23 -12.14 0.08 -7.16
CA ARG A 23 -10.92 -0.76 -7.10
C ARG A 23 -10.62 -1.50 -8.40
N PHE A 24 -11.65 -1.82 -9.17
CA PHE A 24 -11.52 -2.56 -10.43
C PHE A 24 -11.53 -1.66 -11.67
N TYR A 25 -11.83 -0.37 -11.49
CA TYR A 25 -11.85 0.57 -12.62
C TYR A 25 -10.45 0.77 -13.14
N ASP A 26 -10.28 0.62 -14.46
CA ASP A 26 -9.02 0.81 -15.17
C ASP A 26 -7.79 0.13 -14.52
N LEU A 27 -7.85 -1.20 -14.40
CA LEU A 27 -6.69 -1.96 -13.89
C LEU A 27 -5.43 -1.82 -14.77
N ASN A 28 -5.57 -1.37 -16.01
CA ASN A 28 -4.45 -1.05 -16.91
C ASN A 28 -4.09 0.45 -16.89
N TRP A 29 -4.16 1.08 -15.73
CA TRP A 29 -3.97 2.52 -15.50
C TRP A 29 -2.65 3.09 -16.04
N ASP A 30 -1.62 2.27 -16.20
CA ASP A 30 -0.30 2.62 -16.75
C ASP A 30 -0.13 2.22 -18.24
N GLN A 31 -1.19 1.80 -18.90
CA GLN A 31 -1.24 1.38 -20.29
C GLN A 31 -0.17 0.33 -20.65
N GLY A 32 0.13 -0.58 -19.72
CA GLY A 32 1.08 -1.67 -19.90
C GLY A 32 2.56 -1.28 -19.73
N HIS A 33 2.86 -0.14 -19.16
CA HIS A 33 4.25 0.31 -18.95
C HIS A 33 4.87 -0.19 -17.63
N HIS A 34 4.13 -0.90 -16.80
CA HIS A 34 4.62 -1.49 -15.53
C HIS A 34 5.32 -0.47 -14.61
N LEU A 35 4.66 0.67 -14.37
CA LEU A 35 5.27 1.83 -13.69
C LEU A 35 5.38 1.70 -12.17
N HIS A 36 4.78 0.68 -11.55
CA HIS A 36 4.96 0.40 -10.13
C HIS A 36 6.12 -0.59 -9.93
N PRO A 37 7.24 -0.21 -9.25
CA PRO A 37 8.45 -1.01 -9.19
C PRO A 37 8.29 -2.35 -8.47
N ASP A 38 7.53 -2.41 -7.35
CA ASP A 38 7.29 -3.68 -6.65
C ASP A 38 6.47 -4.65 -7.50
N GLU A 39 5.47 -4.15 -8.23
CA GLU A 39 4.65 -4.93 -9.15
C GLU A 39 5.49 -5.45 -10.32
N ARG A 40 6.28 -4.57 -10.95
CA ARG A 40 7.24 -4.93 -12.00
C ARG A 40 8.18 -6.04 -11.53
N PHE A 41 8.72 -5.90 -10.32
CA PHE A 41 9.59 -6.91 -9.73
C PHE A 41 8.86 -8.26 -9.52
N LEU A 42 7.67 -8.27 -8.94
CA LEU A 42 6.89 -9.50 -8.75
C LEU A 42 6.53 -10.16 -10.08
N THR A 43 6.21 -9.38 -11.12
CA THR A 43 5.93 -9.88 -12.47
C THR A 43 7.18 -10.48 -13.11
N MET A 44 8.36 -9.83 -13.00
CA MET A 44 9.64 -10.37 -13.46
C MET A 44 9.97 -11.71 -12.79
N VAL A 45 9.80 -11.79 -11.48
CA VAL A 45 9.99 -13.04 -10.72
C VAL A 45 9.06 -14.13 -11.23
N SER A 46 7.75 -13.82 -11.36
CA SER A 46 6.75 -14.78 -11.85
C SER A 46 7.04 -15.27 -13.26
N ASN A 47 7.53 -14.41 -14.14
CA ASN A 47 7.86 -14.77 -15.52
C ASN A 47 8.97 -15.85 -15.61
N ASN A 48 9.85 -15.89 -14.60
CA ASN A 48 10.90 -16.89 -14.49
C ASN A 48 10.50 -18.13 -13.66
N MET A 49 9.36 -18.09 -12.97
CA MET A 49 8.83 -19.22 -12.22
C MET A 49 8.16 -20.25 -13.12
N HIS A 50 8.32 -21.54 -12.76
CA HIS A 50 7.64 -22.67 -13.39
C HIS A 50 6.89 -23.48 -12.35
N LEU A 51 5.82 -24.18 -12.76
CA LEU A 51 5.07 -25.04 -11.86
C LEU A 51 5.94 -26.20 -11.36
N PRO A 52 6.01 -26.45 -10.04
CA PRO A 52 6.68 -27.61 -9.49
C PRO A 52 6.03 -28.91 -9.98
N THR A 53 6.84 -29.93 -10.24
CA THR A 53 6.37 -31.24 -10.72
C THR A 53 5.78 -32.11 -9.61
N SER A 54 6.10 -31.80 -8.35
CA SER A 54 5.63 -32.52 -7.17
C SER A 54 5.56 -31.62 -5.93
N PHE A 55 4.77 -32.05 -4.94
CA PHE A 55 4.73 -31.39 -3.64
C PHE A 55 6.09 -31.41 -2.92
N SER A 56 6.87 -32.48 -3.09
CA SER A 56 8.23 -32.57 -2.53
C SER A 56 9.17 -31.53 -3.14
N GLU A 57 9.06 -31.28 -4.43
CA GLU A 57 9.81 -30.20 -5.10
C GLU A 57 9.34 -28.82 -4.61
N TYR A 58 8.02 -28.62 -4.52
CA TYR A 58 7.43 -27.37 -4.04
C TYR A 58 7.97 -26.95 -2.67
N ILE A 59 8.02 -27.87 -1.70
CA ILE A 59 8.46 -27.53 -0.33
C ILE A 59 9.98 -27.45 -0.15
N ASN A 60 10.76 -27.81 -1.17
CA ASN A 60 12.22 -27.83 -1.11
C ASN A 60 12.79 -26.45 -1.46
N SER A 61 13.16 -25.64 -0.47
CA SER A 61 13.72 -24.30 -0.66
C SER A 61 14.92 -24.25 -1.60
N ALA A 62 15.74 -25.32 -1.66
CA ALA A 62 16.94 -25.34 -2.49
C ALA A 62 16.69 -25.69 -3.96
N LYS A 63 15.51 -26.25 -4.30
CA LYS A 63 15.24 -26.80 -5.65
C LYS A 63 13.94 -26.27 -6.27
N SER A 64 13.02 -25.74 -5.48
CA SER A 64 11.69 -25.34 -5.96
C SER A 64 11.79 -24.23 -7.02
N PRO A 65 11.14 -24.40 -8.19
CA PRO A 65 11.04 -23.35 -9.19
C PRO A 65 10.09 -22.21 -8.78
N PHE A 66 9.42 -22.33 -7.64
CA PHE A 66 8.62 -21.26 -7.02
C PHE A 66 9.41 -20.44 -6.00
N ASN A 67 10.64 -20.85 -5.67
CA ASN A 67 11.48 -20.03 -4.82
C ASN A 67 12.14 -18.92 -5.67
N PRO A 68 11.88 -17.63 -5.40
CA PRO A 68 12.49 -16.52 -6.12
C PRO A 68 14.02 -16.61 -6.25
N ALA A 69 14.71 -17.09 -5.20
CA ALA A 69 16.16 -17.24 -5.21
C ALA A 69 16.66 -18.22 -6.27
N ASN A 70 15.90 -19.29 -6.54
CA ASN A 70 16.30 -20.33 -7.50
C ASN A 70 16.04 -19.92 -8.96
N VAL A 71 15.29 -18.85 -9.20
CA VAL A 71 14.96 -18.33 -10.53
C VAL A 71 15.61 -16.97 -10.83
N GLY A 72 16.68 -16.65 -10.09
CA GLY A 72 17.54 -15.48 -10.37
C GLY A 72 17.26 -14.25 -9.50
N TYR A 73 16.40 -14.35 -8.46
CA TYR A 73 16.04 -13.23 -7.59
C TYR A 73 16.37 -13.54 -6.11
N PRO A 74 17.66 -13.61 -5.74
CA PRO A 74 18.05 -13.99 -4.37
C PRO A 74 17.67 -12.95 -3.32
N PHE A 75 17.58 -11.66 -3.69
CA PHE A 75 17.10 -10.60 -2.81
C PHE A 75 15.58 -10.48 -2.93
N PHE A 76 14.86 -11.30 -2.16
CA PHE A 76 13.40 -11.30 -2.10
C PHE A 76 12.97 -11.14 -0.64
N VAL A 77 12.28 -10.04 -0.31
CA VAL A 77 11.90 -9.64 1.05
C VAL A 77 10.41 -9.67 1.32
N TYR A 78 9.61 -10.04 0.31
CA TYR A 78 8.18 -10.23 0.43
C TYR A 78 7.86 -11.64 0.93
N GLY A 79 6.63 -11.86 1.41
CA GLY A 79 6.11 -13.22 1.52
C GLY A 79 5.74 -13.75 0.13
N ALA A 80 6.06 -15.01 -0.15
CA ALA A 80 5.88 -15.60 -1.47
C ALA A 80 4.41 -15.98 -1.78
N PHE A 81 3.55 -16.08 -0.78
CA PHE A 81 2.19 -16.60 -0.93
C PHE A 81 1.33 -15.84 -1.99
N PRO A 82 1.26 -14.49 -2.02
CA PRO A 82 0.49 -13.80 -3.05
C PRO A 82 0.99 -14.07 -4.47
N LEU A 83 2.31 -14.13 -4.64
CA LEU A 83 2.95 -14.42 -5.93
C LEU A 83 2.68 -15.87 -6.37
N ILE A 84 2.86 -16.85 -5.47
CA ILE A 84 2.55 -18.26 -5.71
C ILE A 84 1.07 -18.44 -6.08
N GLY A 85 0.16 -17.81 -5.32
CA GLY A 85 -1.27 -17.87 -5.58
C GLY A 85 -1.64 -17.32 -6.95
N ALA A 86 -1.08 -16.17 -7.33
CA ALA A 86 -1.28 -15.59 -8.66
C ALA A 86 -0.71 -16.50 -9.76
N LYS A 87 0.51 -17.05 -9.58
CA LYS A 87 1.15 -17.95 -10.55
C LYS A 87 0.38 -19.28 -10.75
N LEU A 88 -0.23 -19.81 -9.70
CA LEU A 88 -1.10 -20.99 -9.79
C LEU A 88 -2.41 -20.70 -10.54
N LEU A 89 -2.94 -19.49 -10.44
CA LEU A 89 -4.17 -19.07 -11.11
C LEU A 89 -3.94 -18.65 -12.57
N ALA A 90 -2.75 -18.14 -12.90
CA ALA A 90 -2.43 -17.56 -14.18
C ALA A 90 -2.70 -18.51 -15.39
N PRO A 91 -2.28 -19.79 -15.39
CA PRO A 91 -2.59 -20.70 -16.49
C PRO A 91 -4.09 -20.99 -16.64
N LEU A 92 -4.83 -21.03 -15.50
CA LEU A 92 -6.27 -21.29 -15.49
C LEU A 92 -7.08 -20.15 -16.09
N LEU A 93 -6.53 -18.93 -16.06
CA LEU A 93 -7.17 -17.70 -16.54
C LEU A 93 -6.52 -17.17 -17.83
N ASN A 94 -5.65 -17.95 -18.48
CA ASN A 94 -4.86 -17.54 -19.65
C ASN A 94 -4.12 -16.21 -19.44
N SER A 95 -3.55 -16.03 -18.24
CA SER A 95 -2.90 -14.79 -17.78
C SER A 95 -1.43 -15.00 -17.38
N ASP A 96 -0.70 -15.86 -18.09
CA ASP A 96 0.69 -16.26 -17.78
C ASP A 96 1.75 -15.55 -18.66
N THR A 97 1.35 -14.49 -19.38
CA THR A 97 2.30 -13.58 -20.05
C THR A 97 2.66 -12.43 -19.12
N TYR A 98 3.76 -11.73 -19.39
CA TYR A 98 4.23 -10.62 -18.55
C TYR A 98 3.12 -9.58 -18.28
N ASP A 99 2.45 -9.09 -19.33
CA ASP A 99 1.41 -8.07 -19.21
C ASP A 99 0.14 -8.59 -18.54
N THR A 100 -0.34 -9.76 -18.98
CA THR A 100 -1.59 -10.33 -18.45
C THR A 100 -1.44 -10.79 -16.99
N PHE A 101 -0.24 -11.21 -16.57
CA PHE A 101 0.04 -11.56 -15.18
C PHE A 101 -0.04 -10.34 -14.25
N THR A 102 0.47 -9.18 -14.68
CA THR A 102 0.32 -7.92 -13.94
C THR A 102 -1.14 -7.58 -13.73
N LEU A 103 -1.96 -7.65 -14.79
CA LEU A 103 -3.41 -7.38 -14.70
C LEU A 103 -4.13 -8.38 -13.79
N LEU A 104 -3.76 -9.67 -13.83
CA LEU A 104 -4.27 -10.66 -12.89
C LEU A 104 -3.92 -10.29 -11.45
N GLY A 105 -2.68 -9.91 -11.18
CA GLY A 105 -2.22 -9.50 -9.86
C GLY A 105 -3.00 -8.29 -9.33
N ARG A 106 -3.24 -7.27 -10.17
CA ARG A 106 -4.07 -6.10 -9.84
C ARG A 106 -5.52 -6.49 -9.55
N ALA A 107 -6.10 -7.39 -10.37
CA ALA A 107 -7.46 -7.89 -10.13
C ALA A 107 -7.57 -8.65 -8.80
N LEU A 108 -6.58 -9.46 -8.44
CA LEU A 108 -6.52 -10.16 -7.16
C LEU A 108 -6.36 -9.18 -5.98
N SER A 109 -5.57 -8.11 -6.13
CA SER A 109 -5.45 -7.03 -5.13
C SER A 109 -6.77 -6.29 -4.94
N ALA A 110 -7.45 -5.93 -6.02
CA ALA A 110 -8.77 -5.29 -5.99
C ALA A 110 -9.83 -6.18 -5.34
N PHE A 111 -9.82 -7.48 -5.65
CA PHE A 111 -10.69 -8.46 -5.00
C PHE A 111 -10.41 -8.59 -3.51
N ALA A 112 -9.14 -8.71 -3.13
CA ALA A 112 -8.72 -8.83 -1.73
C ALA A 112 -9.20 -7.64 -0.90
N ASP A 113 -8.99 -6.42 -1.39
CA ASP A 113 -9.37 -5.22 -0.66
C ASP A 113 -10.90 -4.99 -0.64
N THR A 114 -11.60 -5.33 -1.72
CA THR A 114 -13.09 -5.32 -1.74
C THR A 114 -13.67 -6.28 -0.70
N PHE A 115 -13.04 -7.45 -0.50
CA PHE A 115 -13.51 -8.42 0.48
C PHE A 115 -13.36 -7.94 1.93
N VAL A 116 -12.39 -7.06 2.21
CA VAL A 116 -12.23 -6.42 3.54
C VAL A 116 -13.50 -5.65 3.94
N VAL A 117 -14.20 -5.01 2.99
CA VAL A 117 -15.47 -4.31 3.24
C VAL A 117 -16.52 -5.25 3.87
N LEU A 118 -16.64 -6.47 3.34
CA LEU A 118 -17.55 -7.49 3.88
C LEU A 118 -17.13 -7.93 5.29
N LEU A 119 -15.84 -8.10 5.52
CA LEU A 119 -15.31 -8.49 6.84
C LEU A 119 -15.54 -7.40 7.87
N ILE A 120 -15.39 -6.12 7.52
CA ILE A 120 -15.69 -4.97 8.39
C ILE A 120 -17.16 -5.01 8.81
N PHE A 121 -18.06 -5.11 7.84
CA PHE A 121 -19.50 -5.18 8.10
C PHE A 121 -19.84 -6.32 9.07
N LYS A 122 -19.31 -7.52 8.84
CA LYS A 122 -19.54 -8.70 9.69
C LYS A 122 -18.91 -8.54 11.08
N SER A 123 -17.71 -7.97 11.18
CA SER A 123 -17.03 -7.73 12.46
C SER A 123 -17.85 -6.82 13.35
N ILE A 124 -18.39 -5.72 12.79
CA ILE A 124 -19.19 -4.76 13.54
C ILE A 124 -20.55 -5.37 13.95
N ASP A 125 -21.13 -6.24 13.14
CA ASP A 125 -22.33 -6.96 13.52
C ASP A 125 -22.09 -7.89 14.74
N LEU A 126 -20.89 -8.47 14.88
CA LEU A 126 -20.49 -9.23 16.08
C LEU A 126 -20.38 -8.30 17.31
N PHE A 127 -19.67 -7.18 17.19
CA PHE A 127 -19.53 -6.21 18.27
C PHE A 127 -20.86 -5.61 18.68
N LYS A 128 -21.75 -5.27 17.72
CA LYS A 128 -23.11 -4.78 17.97
C LYS A 128 -23.89 -5.73 18.84
N LYS A 129 -23.88 -7.03 18.52
CA LYS A 129 -24.61 -8.06 19.30
C LYS A 129 -24.10 -8.14 20.73
N ARG A 130 -22.81 -7.90 20.95
CA ARG A 130 -22.17 -7.96 22.28
C ARG A 130 -22.35 -6.69 23.10
N TYR A 131 -22.22 -5.51 22.46
CA TYR A 131 -22.17 -4.21 23.15
C TYR A 131 -23.37 -3.33 22.89
N LYS A 132 -24.39 -3.81 22.17
CA LYS A 132 -25.72 -3.17 21.96
C LYS A 132 -25.65 -1.72 21.45
N PHE A 133 -24.83 -1.44 20.44
CA PHE A 133 -24.86 -0.14 19.76
C PHE A 133 -25.74 -0.17 18.49
N HIS A 134 -25.95 1.00 17.88
CA HIS A 134 -26.87 1.16 16.76
C HIS A 134 -26.42 0.41 15.50
N GLN A 135 -27.38 -0.13 14.75
CA GLN A 135 -27.06 -0.96 13.58
C GLN A 135 -26.49 -0.19 12.39
N SER A 136 -26.71 1.13 12.28
CA SER A 136 -26.17 1.93 11.17
C SER A 136 -24.64 2.00 11.18
N ILE A 137 -23.99 1.83 12.35
CA ILE A 137 -22.52 1.89 12.47
C ILE A 137 -21.83 0.88 11.52
N LYS A 138 -22.41 -0.31 11.30
CA LYS A 138 -21.84 -1.30 10.38
C LYS A 138 -21.84 -0.85 8.92
N PHE A 139 -22.87 -0.12 8.50
CA PHE A 139 -22.97 0.43 7.14
C PHE A 139 -21.99 1.59 6.94
N TRP A 140 -21.92 2.50 7.93
CA TRP A 140 -20.97 3.60 7.89
C TRP A 140 -19.54 3.09 7.84
N ALA A 141 -19.17 2.10 8.66
CA ALA A 141 -17.82 1.58 8.66
C ALA A 141 -17.44 0.89 7.34
N ALA A 142 -18.34 0.06 6.79
CA ALA A 142 -18.13 -0.56 5.49
C ALA A 142 -18.02 0.50 4.38
N GLY A 143 -18.90 1.53 4.39
CA GLY A 143 -18.88 2.64 3.44
C GLY A 143 -17.63 3.52 3.56
N PHE A 144 -17.20 3.83 4.77
CA PHE A 144 -15.99 4.65 4.99
C PHE A 144 -14.72 3.94 4.59
N TYR A 145 -14.63 2.62 4.80
CA TYR A 145 -13.52 1.85 4.24
C TYR A 145 -13.59 1.79 2.71
N ALA A 146 -14.77 1.59 2.13
CA ALA A 146 -14.95 1.60 0.68
C ALA A 146 -14.46 2.91 0.04
N LEU A 147 -14.60 4.04 0.77
CA LEU A 147 -14.20 5.39 0.36
C LEU A 147 -12.80 5.81 0.86
N SER A 148 -12.07 4.96 1.56
CA SER A 148 -10.70 5.31 2.01
C SER A 148 -9.73 5.28 0.83
N VAL A 149 -8.99 6.37 0.61
CA VAL A 149 -8.17 6.57 -0.60
C VAL A 149 -6.99 5.63 -0.66
N LEU A 150 -6.22 5.46 0.42
CA LEU A 150 -5.07 4.55 0.38
C LEU A 150 -5.43 3.09 0.05
N PRO A 151 -6.50 2.49 0.62
CA PRO A 151 -6.99 1.18 0.17
C PRO A 151 -7.38 1.15 -1.32
N ILE A 152 -8.02 2.21 -1.84
CA ILE A 152 -8.35 2.32 -3.28
C ILE A 152 -7.07 2.31 -4.11
N GLN A 153 -6.08 3.14 -3.76
CA GLN A 153 -4.80 3.20 -4.46
C GLN A 153 -4.07 1.86 -4.46
N LEU A 154 -3.87 1.25 -3.27
CA LEU A 154 -3.14 -0.02 -3.17
C LEU A 154 -3.85 -1.19 -3.86
N ALA A 155 -5.17 -1.11 -4.03
CA ALA A 155 -5.93 -2.11 -4.78
C ALA A 155 -5.65 -2.08 -6.29
N HIS A 156 -5.13 -0.97 -6.83
CA HIS A 156 -4.71 -0.86 -8.23
C HIS A 156 -3.31 -1.42 -8.49
N PHE A 157 -2.57 -1.81 -7.46
CA PHE A 157 -1.22 -2.34 -7.58
C PHE A 157 -1.16 -3.82 -7.21
N PHE A 158 -0.41 -4.60 -7.98
CA PHE A 158 -0.07 -5.96 -7.55
C PHE A 158 1.06 -5.89 -6.51
N ALA A 159 0.69 -5.66 -5.26
CA ALA A 159 1.59 -5.63 -4.12
C ALA A 159 1.05 -6.49 -2.98
N VAL A 160 1.93 -6.97 -2.09
CA VAL A 160 1.56 -7.88 -1.01
C VAL A 160 0.68 -7.24 0.09
N ASP A 161 0.57 -5.91 0.09
CA ASP A 161 -0.07 -5.14 1.16
C ASP A 161 -1.58 -5.36 1.26
N THR A 162 -2.29 -5.51 0.12
CA THR A 162 -3.74 -5.79 0.11
C THR A 162 -4.04 -7.20 0.61
N PHE A 163 -3.20 -8.18 0.29
CA PHE A 163 -3.31 -9.54 0.79
C PHE A 163 -3.03 -9.61 2.30
N LEU A 164 -1.96 -8.93 2.74
CA LEU A 164 -1.67 -8.75 4.16
C LEU A 164 -2.88 -8.20 4.91
N ASN A 165 -3.47 -7.10 4.42
CA ASN A 165 -4.61 -6.46 5.03
C ASN A 165 -5.84 -7.37 5.10
N LEU A 166 -6.15 -8.07 4.00
CA LEU A 166 -7.24 -9.05 3.94
C LEU A 166 -7.06 -10.14 4.99
N PHE A 167 -5.91 -10.82 5.00
CA PHE A 167 -5.71 -11.98 5.86
C PHE A 167 -5.60 -11.59 7.33
N LEU A 168 -4.95 -10.46 7.65
CA LEU A 168 -4.93 -9.95 9.02
C LEU A 168 -6.32 -9.60 9.53
N PHE A 169 -7.11 -8.92 8.70
CA PHE A 169 -8.46 -8.54 9.12
C PHE A 169 -9.40 -9.76 9.17
N ALA A 170 -9.20 -10.77 8.31
CA ALA A 170 -9.90 -12.06 8.41
C ALA A 170 -9.54 -12.82 9.70
N ALA A 171 -8.24 -12.85 10.06
CA ALA A 171 -7.80 -13.42 11.33
C ALA A 171 -8.46 -12.72 12.53
N PHE A 172 -8.50 -11.39 12.51
CA PHE A 172 -9.17 -10.57 13.53
C PHE A 172 -10.68 -10.85 13.60
N TYR A 173 -11.37 -10.92 12.46
CA TYR A 173 -12.79 -11.28 12.43
C TYR A 173 -13.03 -12.66 13.05
N CYS A 174 -12.27 -13.67 12.64
CA CYS A 174 -12.43 -15.04 13.09
C CYS A 174 -12.14 -15.21 14.60
N ILE A 175 -11.08 -14.56 15.12
CA ILE A 175 -10.80 -14.61 16.57
C ILE A 175 -11.88 -13.87 17.37
N THR A 176 -12.44 -12.78 16.83
CA THR A 176 -13.54 -12.06 17.45
C THR A 176 -14.81 -12.93 17.49
N GLU A 177 -15.09 -13.67 16.42
CA GLU A 177 -16.20 -14.64 16.40
C GLU A 177 -16.01 -15.73 17.47
N PHE A 178 -14.81 -16.31 17.56
CA PHE A 178 -14.49 -17.26 18.63
C PHE A 178 -14.66 -16.64 20.02
N ALA A 179 -14.14 -15.44 20.23
CA ALA A 179 -14.19 -14.75 21.52
C ALA A 179 -15.65 -14.52 21.99
N PHE A 180 -16.57 -14.21 21.06
CA PHE A 180 -17.96 -13.87 21.39
C PHE A 180 -18.94 -15.06 21.32
N ARG A 181 -18.72 -16.00 20.39
CA ARG A 181 -19.61 -17.13 20.13
C ARG A 181 -19.08 -18.47 20.61
N ARG A 182 -17.80 -18.54 21.02
CA ARG A 182 -17.12 -19.76 21.46
C ARG A 182 -17.09 -20.89 20.42
N LYS A 183 -17.25 -20.58 19.13
CA LYS A 183 -17.15 -21.56 18.05
C LYS A 183 -15.68 -21.82 17.73
N ILE A 184 -15.23 -23.06 17.92
CA ILE A 184 -13.83 -23.47 17.69
C ILE A 184 -13.34 -23.15 16.26
N VAL A 185 -14.23 -23.23 15.28
CA VAL A 185 -13.93 -22.91 13.88
C VAL A 185 -13.38 -21.49 13.74
N GLY A 186 -13.86 -20.52 14.53
CA GLY A 186 -13.32 -19.15 14.52
C GLY A 186 -11.86 -19.10 14.99
N LEU A 187 -11.47 -19.94 15.98
CA LEU A 187 -10.09 -20.02 16.41
C LEU A 187 -9.19 -20.64 15.32
N LEU A 188 -9.64 -21.75 14.72
CA LEU A 188 -8.88 -22.47 13.69
C LEU A 188 -8.68 -21.59 12.44
N LEU A 189 -9.76 -20.95 11.97
CA LEU A 189 -9.68 -20.02 10.83
C LEU A 189 -8.84 -18.77 11.13
N SER A 190 -8.85 -18.27 12.38
CA SER A 190 -7.97 -17.15 12.75
C SER A 190 -6.50 -17.55 12.64
N ALA A 191 -6.11 -18.74 13.11
CA ALA A 191 -4.75 -19.24 12.99
C ALA A 191 -4.34 -19.45 11.52
N PHE A 192 -5.25 -20.01 10.71
CA PHE A 192 -5.07 -20.18 9.28
C PHE A 192 -4.82 -18.83 8.56
N PHE A 193 -5.70 -17.85 8.76
CA PHE A 193 -5.52 -16.54 8.14
C PHE A 193 -4.30 -15.78 8.64
N LEU A 194 -3.91 -15.94 9.91
CA LEU A 194 -2.65 -15.39 10.40
C LEU A 194 -1.43 -16.01 9.69
N GLY A 195 -1.47 -17.31 9.43
CA GLY A 195 -0.44 -18.00 8.64
C GLY A 195 -0.32 -17.43 7.22
N LEU A 196 -1.44 -17.23 6.53
CA LEU A 196 -1.48 -16.59 5.20
C LEU A 196 -0.99 -15.13 5.24
N ALA A 197 -1.34 -14.39 6.29
CA ALA A 197 -0.89 -13.02 6.46
C ALA A 197 0.64 -12.92 6.60
N VAL A 198 1.25 -13.78 7.43
CA VAL A 198 2.71 -13.85 7.57
C VAL A 198 3.38 -14.34 6.29
N ALA A 199 2.77 -15.31 5.59
CA ALA A 199 3.20 -15.77 4.27
C ALA A 199 3.06 -14.71 3.16
N SER A 200 2.29 -13.63 3.41
CA SER A 200 2.22 -12.46 2.52
C SER A 200 3.22 -11.38 2.90
N LYS A 201 3.40 -11.11 4.20
CA LYS A 201 4.38 -10.14 4.71
C LYS A 201 4.69 -10.42 6.18
N ILE A 202 5.97 -10.53 6.52
CA ILE A 202 6.42 -10.89 7.88
C ILE A 202 5.91 -9.92 8.96
N THR A 203 5.63 -8.66 8.60
CA THR A 203 5.10 -7.65 9.53
C THR A 203 3.72 -8.00 10.10
N ALA A 204 3.03 -9.00 9.55
CA ALA A 204 1.79 -9.55 10.12
C ALA A 204 1.95 -10.00 11.59
N ILE A 205 3.15 -10.36 12.04
CA ILE A 205 3.42 -10.76 13.42
C ILE A 205 3.03 -9.69 14.46
N PHE A 206 3.05 -8.41 14.08
CA PHE A 206 2.63 -7.31 14.97
C PHE A 206 1.15 -7.34 15.36
N MET A 207 0.33 -8.13 14.64
CA MET A 207 -1.08 -8.36 14.99
C MET A 207 -1.26 -9.37 16.13
N ILE A 208 -0.28 -10.23 16.39
CA ILE A 208 -0.37 -11.30 17.40
C ILE A 208 -0.81 -10.79 18.77
N PRO A 209 -0.27 -9.69 19.33
CA PRO A 209 -0.71 -9.18 20.63
C PRO A 209 -2.21 -8.86 20.67
N LEU A 210 -2.77 -8.25 19.61
CA LEU A 210 -4.20 -7.99 19.53
C LEU A 210 -5.02 -9.28 19.49
N LEU A 211 -4.61 -10.26 18.67
CA LEU A 211 -5.31 -11.55 18.58
C LEU A 211 -5.31 -12.29 19.92
N LEU A 212 -4.18 -12.27 20.65
CA LEU A 212 -4.08 -12.86 22.01
C LEU A 212 -5.00 -12.14 23.01
N VAL A 213 -5.05 -10.81 22.99
CA VAL A 213 -5.96 -10.02 23.84
C VAL A 213 -7.42 -10.34 23.54
N MET A 214 -7.76 -10.62 22.27
CA MET A 214 -9.12 -11.05 21.91
C MET A 214 -9.48 -12.42 22.49
N LEU A 215 -8.51 -13.30 22.75
CA LEU A 215 -8.73 -14.60 23.39
C LEU A 215 -9.04 -14.52 24.88
N ILE A 216 -8.51 -13.49 25.59
CA ILE A 216 -8.70 -13.34 27.03
C ILE A 216 -10.19 -13.19 27.33
N PRO A 217 -10.80 -14.06 28.15
CA PRO A 217 -12.17 -13.87 28.60
C PRO A 217 -12.31 -12.60 29.42
N GLY A 218 -13.41 -11.86 29.23
CA GLY A 218 -13.68 -10.61 29.98
C GLY A 218 -14.05 -10.80 31.47
N HIS A 219 -13.57 -11.86 32.09
CA HIS A 219 -13.80 -12.16 33.52
C HIS A 219 -12.60 -11.73 34.37
N SER A 220 -12.85 -11.40 35.64
CA SER A 220 -11.79 -11.05 36.58
C SER A 220 -10.74 -12.19 36.69
N PRO A 221 -9.43 -11.87 36.73
CA PRO A 221 -8.37 -12.88 36.87
C PRO A 221 -8.52 -13.82 38.08
N LYS A 222 -9.20 -13.35 39.12
CA LYS A 222 -9.43 -14.12 40.37
C LYS A 222 -10.34 -15.35 40.20
N GLN A 223 -10.94 -15.60 39.03
CA GLN A 223 -11.90 -16.69 38.79
C GLN A 223 -11.35 -17.79 37.86
N TYR A 224 -10.06 -17.76 37.50
CA TYR A 224 -9.50 -18.80 36.64
C TYR A 224 -9.23 -20.10 37.42
N THR A 225 -9.91 -21.17 37.04
CA THR A 225 -9.61 -22.49 37.53
C THR A 225 -8.44 -23.13 36.75
N PHE A 226 -7.70 -24.03 37.39
CA PHE A 226 -6.62 -24.79 36.73
C PHE A 226 -7.09 -25.54 35.45
N ARG A 227 -8.35 -26.00 35.43
CA ARG A 227 -8.96 -26.63 34.27
C ARG A 227 -9.12 -25.63 33.09
N GLN A 228 -9.49 -24.38 33.39
CA GLN A 228 -9.60 -23.33 32.36
C GLN A 228 -8.22 -22.92 31.82
N PHE A 229 -7.21 -22.88 32.66
CA PHE A 229 -5.82 -22.66 32.26
C PHE A 229 -5.33 -23.76 31.29
N LYS A 230 -5.49 -25.05 31.67
CA LYS A 230 -5.14 -26.17 30.79
C LYS A 230 -5.85 -26.09 29.44
N LYS A 231 -7.15 -25.73 29.42
CA LYS A 231 -7.91 -25.55 28.19
C LYS A 231 -7.36 -24.41 27.35
N ALA A 232 -6.98 -23.29 27.95
CA ALA A 232 -6.41 -22.15 27.23
C ALA A 232 -5.05 -22.52 26.60
N VAL A 233 -4.18 -23.19 27.34
CA VAL A 233 -2.89 -23.68 26.82
C VAL A 233 -3.10 -24.64 25.66
N PHE A 234 -4.02 -25.62 25.79
CA PHE A 234 -4.35 -26.56 24.71
C PHE A 234 -4.84 -25.84 23.44
N LEU A 235 -5.72 -24.81 23.58
CA LEU A 235 -6.20 -24.01 22.44
C LEU A 235 -5.07 -23.18 21.80
N LEU A 236 -4.13 -22.65 22.59
CA LEU A 236 -2.95 -21.95 22.06
C LEU A 236 -2.02 -22.89 21.30
N ILE A 237 -1.83 -24.13 21.77
CA ILE A 237 -1.04 -25.13 21.05
C ILE A 237 -1.68 -25.44 19.69
N ILE A 238 -2.99 -25.72 19.67
CA ILE A 238 -3.71 -25.95 18.40
C ILE A 238 -3.60 -24.75 17.47
N TYR A 239 -3.77 -23.53 18.01
CA TYR A 239 -3.61 -22.29 17.25
C TYR A 239 -2.21 -22.21 16.63
N GLY A 240 -1.16 -22.47 17.42
CA GLY A 240 0.22 -22.46 16.96
C GLY A 240 0.50 -23.52 15.88
N LEU A 241 -0.04 -24.73 16.04
CA LEU A 241 0.14 -25.82 15.06
C LEU A 241 -0.53 -25.48 13.72
N ILE A 242 -1.75 -24.93 13.73
CA ILE A 242 -2.45 -24.52 12.50
C ILE A 242 -1.75 -23.32 11.85
N PHE A 243 -1.37 -22.32 12.63
CA PHE A 243 -0.61 -21.18 12.16
C PHE A 243 0.69 -21.62 11.47
N TYR A 244 1.49 -22.46 12.17
CA TYR A 244 2.75 -22.98 11.64
C TYR A 244 2.54 -23.82 10.38
N GLY A 245 1.59 -24.77 10.41
CA GLY A 245 1.29 -25.63 9.26
C GLY A 245 0.84 -24.82 8.04
N THR A 246 0.01 -23.80 8.25
CA THR A 246 -0.42 -22.91 7.17
C THR A 246 0.76 -22.13 6.60
N LEU A 247 1.56 -21.51 7.46
CA LEU A 247 2.75 -20.75 7.04
C LEU A 247 3.72 -21.64 6.26
N ARG A 248 3.97 -22.86 6.78
CA ARG A 248 4.88 -23.85 6.20
C ARG A 248 4.47 -24.31 4.80
N ILE A 249 3.15 -24.40 4.55
CA ILE A 249 2.61 -24.79 3.25
C ILE A 249 2.52 -23.58 2.31
N SER A 250 2.13 -22.41 2.81
CA SER A 250 1.87 -21.22 1.98
C SER A 250 3.15 -20.50 1.56
N ASP A 251 4.20 -20.53 2.39
CA ASP A 251 5.51 -19.97 2.06
C ASP A 251 6.63 -20.87 2.63
N PRO A 252 6.91 -22.00 1.97
CA PRO A 252 7.94 -22.94 2.41
C PRO A 252 9.35 -22.35 2.39
N TYR A 253 9.56 -21.26 1.63
CA TYR A 253 10.88 -20.65 1.39
C TYR A 253 11.37 -19.78 2.55
N LEU A 254 10.50 -19.50 3.52
CA LEU A 254 10.90 -18.93 4.81
C LEU A 254 11.71 -19.91 5.67
N PHE A 255 11.74 -21.19 5.31
CA PHE A 255 12.37 -22.28 6.06
C PHE A 255 13.54 -22.89 5.30
N GLN A 256 14.57 -23.32 6.05
CA GLN A 256 15.80 -23.87 5.47
C GLN A 256 15.60 -25.25 4.85
N ASN A 257 14.96 -26.15 5.58
CA ASN A 257 14.83 -27.55 5.23
C ASN A 257 13.45 -27.90 4.66
N PRO A 258 13.32 -28.91 3.78
CA PRO A 258 12.05 -29.36 3.25
C PRO A 258 11.19 -30.12 4.25
N THR A 259 11.76 -30.57 5.38
CA THR A 259 11.04 -31.30 6.44
C THR A 259 9.99 -30.40 7.09
N LEU A 260 8.72 -30.79 7.00
CA LEU A 260 7.59 -29.95 7.46
C LEU A 260 7.64 -29.61 8.95
N LEU A 261 8.25 -30.43 9.77
CA LEU A 261 8.35 -30.21 11.22
C LEU A 261 9.59 -29.44 11.65
N ASP A 262 10.51 -29.14 10.73
CA ASP A 262 11.72 -28.37 11.04
C ASP A 262 11.41 -26.87 10.94
N PRO A 263 11.45 -26.11 12.06
CA PRO A 263 11.13 -24.69 12.08
C PRO A 263 12.33 -23.80 11.73
N GLN A 264 13.50 -24.36 11.35
CA GLN A 264 14.71 -23.58 11.10
C GLN A 264 14.47 -22.53 9.99
N PRO A 265 14.68 -21.23 10.29
CA PRO A 265 14.50 -20.18 9.28
C PRO A 265 15.52 -20.30 8.14
N ASN A 266 15.13 -19.91 6.95
CA ASN A 266 16.02 -19.84 5.79
C ASN A 266 17.10 -18.76 6.01
N ILE A 267 18.37 -19.13 5.89
CA ILE A 267 19.50 -18.24 6.13
C ILE A 267 19.49 -17.07 5.16
N LEU A 268 19.23 -17.32 3.87
CA LEU A 268 19.16 -16.27 2.85
C LEU A 268 18.04 -15.26 3.15
N PHE A 269 16.86 -15.73 3.56
CA PHE A 269 15.77 -14.85 3.94
C PHE A 269 16.15 -13.97 5.15
N MET A 270 16.82 -14.53 6.16
CA MET A 270 17.30 -13.76 7.31
C MET A 270 18.36 -12.72 6.93
N GLN A 271 19.26 -13.07 6.01
CA GLN A 271 20.23 -12.13 5.45
C GLN A 271 19.55 -11.00 4.67
N ASN A 272 18.52 -11.30 3.87
CA ASN A 272 17.74 -10.31 3.13
C ASN A 272 17.04 -9.33 4.09
N LEU A 273 16.46 -9.82 5.19
CA LEU A 273 15.88 -8.94 6.22
C LEU A 273 16.93 -8.04 6.87
N GLN A 274 18.12 -8.57 7.15
CA GLN A 274 19.23 -7.76 7.69
C GLN A 274 19.71 -6.72 6.68
N THR A 275 19.82 -7.07 5.41
CA THR A 275 20.15 -6.14 4.33
C THR A 275 19.10 -5.02 4.21
N LEU A 276 17.81 -5.37 4.24
CA LEU A 276 16.72 -4.38 4.22
C LEU A 276 16.80 -3.42 5.42
N LYS A 277 17.13 -3.96 6.60
CA LYS A 277 17.35 -3.14 7.80
C LYS A 277 18.53 -2.19 7.62
N ASN A 278 19.64 -2.66 7.07
CA ASN A 278 20.83 -1.85 6.81
C ASN A 278 20.54 -0.76 5.77
N LEU A 279 19.79 -1.07 4.71
CA LEU A 279 19.33 -0.08 3.71
C LEU A 279 18.42 1.00 4.30
N SER A 280 17.73 0.69 5.39
CA SER A 280 16.89 1.63 6.14
C SER A 280 17.65 2.39 7.23
N ASP A 281 18.98 2.21 7.35
CA ASP A 281 19.80 2.96 8.30
C ASP A 281 19.89 4.44 7.85
N PRO A 282 19.82 5.41 8.78
CA PRO A 282 19.99 6.83 8.45
C PRO A 282 21.32 7.17 7.78
N THR A 283 22.35 6.36 7.97
CA THR A 283 23.68 6.55 7.36
C THR A 283 23.81 5.92 5.98
N ALA A 284 22.88 5.05 5.58
CA ALA A 284 22.91 4.36 4.30
C ALA A 284 22.71 5.35 3.12
N TRP A 285 23.39 5.07 2.01
CA TRP A 285 23.24 5.78 0.74
C TRP A 285 22.14 5.13 -0.14
N PHE A 286 21.02 4.76 0.47
CA PHE A 286 19.91 4.17 -0.26
C PHE A 286 18.88 5.26 -0.62
N PRO A 287 18.75 5.61 -1.91
CA PRO A 287 17.96 6.77 -2.35
C PRO A 287 16.53 6.82 -1.79
N PRO A 288 15.73 5.75 -1.84
CA PRO A 288 14.37 5.78 -1.31
C PRO A 288 14.25 6.12 0.18
N ALA A 289 15.29 5.85 0.99
CA ALA A 289 15.26 6.11 2.43
C ALA A 289 15.54 7.58 2.79
N LEU A 290 16.23 8.32 1.91
CA LEU A 290 16.69 9.69 2.17
C LEU A 290 15.55 10.67 2.40
N GLN A 291 14.44 10.50 1.69
CA GLN A 291 13.28 11.38 1.80
C GLN A 291 12.68 11.47 3.21
N TRP A 292 12.96 10.50 4.09
CA TRP A 292 12.41 10.45 5.45
C TRP A 292 13.38 10.92 6.55
N LEU A 293 14.64 11.24 6.24
CA LEU A 293 15.68 11.52 7.24
C LEU A 293 15.28 12.64 8.22
N HIS A 294 14.77 13.76 7.71
CA HIS A 294 14.40 14.93 8.52
C HIS A 294 12.89 15.06 8.76
N LYS A 295 12.12 14.02 8.44
CA LYS A 295 10.66 14.05 8.69
C LYS A 295 10.36 13.74 10.14
N LEU A 296 9.64 14.64 10.80
CA LEU A 296 9.25 14.50 12.20
C LEU A 296 8.44 13.21 12.41
N PRO A 297 8.88 12.30 13.29
CA PRO A 297 8.09 11.12 13.65
C PRO A 297 6.66 11.51 14.06
N VAL A 298 5.71 10.60 13.86
CA VAL A 298 4.28 10.81 14.18
C VAL A 298 3.62 11.90 13.32
N ILE A 299 4.16 13.12 13.30
CA ILE A 299 3.56 14.27 12.59
C ILE A 299 3.50 14.01 11.08
N PHE A 300 4.58 13.49 10.50
CA PHE A 300 4.62 13.19 9.08
C PHE A 300 3.58 12.13 8.69
N ALA A 301 3.51 11.02 9.42
CA ALA A 301 2.53 9.97 9.18
C ALA A 301 1.09 10.48 9.38
N LEU A 302 0.84 11.25 10.46
CA LEU A 302 -0.45 11.87 10.74
C LEU A 302 -0.88 12.82 9.61
N LYS A 303 0.03 13.71 9.14
CA LYS A 303 -0.24 14.62 8.02
C LYS A 303 -0.67 13.83 6.79
N ASN A 304 0.09 12.84 6.38
CA ASN A 304 -0.19 12.09 5.16
C ASN A 304 -1.49 11.27 5.27
N ILE A 305 -1.75 10.59 6.39
CA ILE A 305 -3.01 9.88 6.61
C ILE A 305 -4.20 10.84 6.64
N MET A 306 -4.06 12.01 7.28
CA MET A 306 -5.13 12.99 7.41
C MET A 306 -5.50 13.62 6.07
N PHE A 307 -4.53 14.10 5.31
CA PHE A 307 -4.81 14.84 4.07
C PHE A 307 -5.04 13.92 2.88
N TYR A 308 -4.26 12.84 2.76
CA TYR A 308 -4.21 12.03 1.55
C TYR A 308 -4.83 10.65 1.73
N GLY A 309 -4.50 9.93 2.80
CA GLY A 309 -4.96 8.55 3.00
C GLY A 309 -6.44 8.41 3.32
N LEU A 310 -7.00 9.28 4.17
CA LEU A 310 -8.41 9.30 4.58
C LEU A 310 -9.17 10.53 4.06
N GLY A 311 -8.47 11.67 3.93
CA GLY A 311 -9.10 12.98 3.79
C GLY A 311 -9.54 13.55 5.15
N ILE A 312 -9.51 14.87 5.27
CA ILE A 312 -9.75 15.59 6.53
C ILE A 312 -11.09 15.19 7.20
N PRO A 313 -12.24 15.16 6.50
CA PRO A 313 -13.53 14.89 7.16
C PRO A 313 -13.59 13.49 7.77
N LEU A 314 -13.09 12.46 7.05
CA LEU A 314 -13.08 11.09 7.54
C LEU A 314 -12.08 10.91 8.69
N PHE A 315 -10.93 11.56 8.61
CA PHE A 315 -9.94 11.59 9.69
C PHE A 315 -10.50 12.20 10.98
N LEU A 316 -11.20 13.35 10.88
CA LEU A 316 -11.84 13.98 12.04
C LEU A 316 -12.91 13.08 12.67
N CYS A 317 -13.72 12.40 11.84
CA CYS A 317 -14.65 11.39 12.32
C CYS A 317 -13.93 10.24 13.04
N THR A 318 -12.75 9.81 12.54
CA THR A 318 -11.91 8.77 13.17
C THR A 318 -11.46 9.20 14.56
N ILE A 319 -10.87 10.37 14.69
CA ILE A 319 -10.39 10.90 15.99
C ILE A 319 -11.54 11.07 16.98
N PHE A 320 -12.67 11.62 16.52
CA PHE A 320 -13.85 11.77 17.39
C PHE A 320 -14.39 10.40 17.85
N GLY A 321 -14.40 9.40 16.95
CA GLY A 321 -14.80 8.03 17.28
C GLY A 321 -13.85 7.33 18.25
N MET A 322 -12.55 7.56 18.14
CA MET A 322 -11.57 7.09 19.14
C MET A 322 -11.88 7.66 20.52
N GLY A 323 -12.22 8.96 20.60
CA GLY A 323 -12.68 9.59 21.84
C GLY A 323 -13.96 8.93 22.39
N ILE A 324 -14.96 8.67 21.54
CA ILE A 324 -16.18 7.95 21.95
C ILE A 324 -15.87 6.56 22.52
N ILE A 325 -14.95 5.82 21.91
CA ILE A 325 -14.55 4.49 22.41
C ILE A 325 -13.84 4.61 23.75
N LEU A 326 -12.91 5.55 23.89
CA LEU A 326 -12.16 5.78 25.11
C LEU A 326 -13.09 6.10 26.32
N PHE A 327 -14.09 6.95 26.13
CA PHE A 327 -14.94 7.39 27.23
C PHE A 327 -16.15 6.48 27.45
N ARG A 328 -16.83 6.02 26.37
CA ARG A 328 -18.10 5.30 26.47
C ARG A 328 -17.93 3.78 26.44
N PHE A 329 -16.92 3.26 25.74
CA PHE A 329 -16.69 1.83 25.56
C PHE A 329 -15.45 1.31 26.28
N ARG A 330 -14.95 2.05 27.29
CA ARG A 330 -13.70 1.75 28.04
C ARG A 330 -13.67 0.36 28.70
N LYS A 331 -14.83 -0.24 28.99
CA LYS A 331 -14.94 -1.57 29.61
C LYS A 331 -15.14 -2.68 28.55
N THR A 332 -14.87 -2.41 27.30
CA THR A 332 -15.09 -3.36 26.18
C THR A 332 -13.76 -3.70 25.49
N LYS A 333 -13.79 -4.73 24.65
CA LYS A 333 -12.65 -5.07 23.79
C LYS A 333 -12.35 -4.02 22.71
N LEU A 334 -13.29 -3.09 22.46
CA LEU A 334 -13.03 -1.95 21.56
C LEU A 334 -11.93 -1.02 22.11
N LEU A 335 -11.80 -0.88 23.45
CA LEU A 335 -10.69 -0.14 24.03
C LEU A 335 -9.35 -0.84 23.76
N MET A 336 -9.28 -2.17 23.88
CA MET A 336 -8.06 -2.91 23.61
C MET A 336 -7.65 -2.79 22.14
N LEU A 337 -8.65 -2.82 21.25
CA LEU A 337 -8.43 -2.55 19.83
C LEU A 337 -7.87 -1.14 19.60
N LEU A 338 -8.44 -0.11 20.22
CA LEU A 338 -7.95 1.27 20.15
C LEU A 338 -6.50 1.38 20.65
N ILE A 339 -6.20 0.79 21.80
CA ILE A 339 -4.83 0.79 22.37
C ILE A 339 -3.84 0.14 21.40
N TRP A 340 -4.18 -1.02 20.83
CA TRP A 340 -3.31 -1.68 19.86
C TRP A 340 -3.10 -0.81 18.61
N CYS A 341 -4.16 -0.20 18.07
CA CYS A 341 -4.04 0.69 16.92
C CYS A 341 -3.11 1.88 17.19
N LEU A 342 -3.23 2.49 18.39
CA LEU A 342 -2.36 3.60 18.79
C LEU A 342 -0.91 3.15 18.99
N LEU A 343 -0.67 2.00 19.62
CA LEU A 343 0.68 1.46 19.81
C LEU A 343 1.33 1.10 18.48
N PHE A 344 0.60 0.44 17.57
CA PHE A 344 1.12 0.10 16.25
C PHE A 344 1.37 1.36 15.41
N PHE A 345 0.45 2.34 15.45
CA PHE A 345 0.65 3.63 14.79
C PHE A 345 1.91 4.35 15.29
N LEU A 346 2.10 4.44 16.60
CA LEU A 346 3.29 5.06 17.21
C LEU A 346 4.56 4.30 16.81
N TYR A 347 4.57 2.97 16.93
CA TYR A 347 5.70 2.15 16.51
C TYR A 347 6.07 2.40 15.04
N GLN A 348 5.11 2.29 14.13
CA GLN A 348 5.37 2.45 12.68
C GLN A 348 5.80 3.88 12.34
N SER A 349 5.24 4.89 13.01
CA SER A 349 5.59 6.29 12.80
C SER A 349 7.02 6.64 13.22
N THR A 350 7.64 5.87 14.12
CA THR A 350 9.02 6.08 14.59
C THR A 350 10.05 5.37 13.73
N GLN A 351 9.63 4.50 12.80
CA GLN A 351 10.55 3.87 11.85
C GLN A 351 11.11 4.90 10.86
N ILE A 352 12.28 4.62 10.28
CA ILE A 352 12.86 5.48 9.24
C ILE A 352 11.90 5.58 8.06
N THR A 353 11.51 4.45 7.49
CA THR A 353 10.54 4.40 6.41
C THR A 353 9.12 4.62 6.95
N LYS A 354 8.56 5.81 6.68
CA LYS A 354 7.28 6.29 7.23
C LYS A 354 6.15 6.31 6.20
N THR A 355 6.26 5.53 5.12
CA THR A 355 5.24 5.53 4.06
C THR A 355 3.85 5.13 4.58
N MET A 356 2.81 5.80 4.08
CA MET A 356 1.40 5.52 4.43
C MET A 356 1.01 4.06 4.19
N ARG A 357 1.56 3.43 3.18
CA ARG A 357 1.23 2.05 2.82
C ARG A 357 1.53 1.05 3.96
N TYR A 358 2.48 1.34 4.85
CA TYR A 358 2.76 0.50 6.01
C TYR A 358 1.71 0.61 7.13
N PHE A 359 0.81 1.57 7.03
CA PHE A 359 -0.34 1.73 7.93
C PHE A 359 -1.62 1.11 7.38
N ILE A 360 -1.61 0.43 6.22
CA ILE A 360 -2.80 -0.13 5.58
C ILE A 360 -3.63 -1.01 6.53
N THR A 361 -2.97 -1.79 7.40
CA THR A 361 -3.62 -2.67 8.36
C THR A 361 -4.43 -1.94 9.44
N LEU A 362 -4.25 -0.62 9.59
CA LEU A 362 -5.05 0.23 10.49
C LEU A 362 -6.33 0.76 9.84
N TYR A 363 -6.40 0.82 8.49
CA TYR A 363 -7.53 1.43 7.79
C TYR A 363 -8.89 0.77 8.07
N PRO A 364 -9.01 -0.56 8.18
CA PRO A 364 -10.27 -1.19 8.59
C PRO A 364 -10.73 -0.73 9.99
N PHE A 365 -9.79 -0.47 10.89
CA PHE A 365 -10.08 0.01 12.25
C PHE A 365 -10.36 1.52 12.27
N PHE A 366 -9.67 2.31 11.44
CA PHE A 366 -9.99 3.73 11.26
C PHE A 366 -11.42 3.91 10.76
N ALA A 367 -11.85 3.12 9.77
CA ALA A 367 -13.22 3.13 9.28
C ALA A 367 -14.24 2.74 10.37
N LEU A 368 -13.92 1.78 11.23
CA LEU A 368 -14.73 1.44 12.41
C LEU A 368 -14.81 2.64 13.37
N PHE A 369 -13.69 3.26 13.72
CA PHE A 369 -13.67 4.42 14.61
C PHE A 369 -14.44 5.60 14.00
N ALA A 370 -14.21 5.89 12.72
CA ALA A 370 -14.95 6.92 11.99
C ALA A 370 -16.46 6.71 12.03
N ALA A 371 -16.91 5.46 11.88
CA ALA A 371 -18.35 5.14 11.95
C ALA A 371 -18.95 5.41 13.33
N PHE A 372 -18.21 5.14 14.41
CA PHE A 372 -18.63 5.56 15.75
C PHE A 372 -18.68 7.08 15.85
N GLY A 373 -17.63 7.77 15.42
CA GLY A 373 -17.57 9.24 15.43
C GLY A 373 -18.74 9.85 14.67
N PHE A 374 -18.92 9.44 13.44
CA PHE A 374 -19.98 9.94 12.57
C PHE A 374 -21.37 9.66 13.15
N TYR A 375 -21.63 8.44 13.63
CA TYR A 375 -22.90 8.11 14.25
C TYR A 375 -23.21 8.98 15.48
N TYR A 376 -22.24 9.14 16.40
CA TYR A 376 -22.46 9.94 17.62
C TYR A 376 -22.55 11.44 17.34
N LEU A 377 -21.93 11.91 16.26
CA LEU A 377 -22.06 13.28 15.78
C LEU A 377 -23.46 13.53 15.21
N THR A 378 -23.97 12.58 14.40
CA THR A 378 -25.14 12.78 13.55
C THR A 378 -26.47 12.25 14.12
N LYS A 379 -26.44 11.40 15.16
CA LYS A 379 -27.62 10.66 15.66
C LYS A 379 -28.81 11.54 16.11
N ARG A 380 -28.61 12.85 16.30
CA ARG A 380 -29.64 13.83 16.68
C ARG A 380 -30.07 14.74 15.54
N PHE A 381 -29.42 14.63 14.37
CA PHE A 381 -29.70 15.50 13.24
C PHE A 381 -30.70 14.87 12.27
N HIS A 382 -31.38 15.75 11.53
CA HIS A 382 -32.27 15.33 10.43
C HIS A 382 -31.45 14.75 9.28
N MET A 383 -32.07 13.84 8.47
CA MET A 383 -31.40 13.15 7.35
C MET A 383 -30.75 14.11 6.35
N LEU A 384 -31.35 15.25 6.07
CA LEU A 384 -30.77 16.29 5.19
C LEU A 384 -29.40 16.78 5.70
N PHE A 385 -29.28 17.03 7.02
CA PHE A 385 -28.03 17.47 7.61
C PHE A 385 -26.97 16.36 7.59
N ILE A 386 -27.39 15.10 7.79
CA ILE A 386 -26.50 13.93 7.65
C ILE A 386 -25.96 13.83 6.23
N SER A 387 -26.79 14.03 5.21
CA SER A 387 -26.37 14.04 3.80
C SER A 387 -25.34 15.12 3.51
N LEU A 388 -25.52 16.34 4.05
CA LEU A 388 -24.57 17.43 3.93
C LEU A 388 -23.19 17.11 4.57
N LEU A 389 -23.17 16.35 5.66
CA LEU A 389 -21.92 15.90 6.29
C LEU A 389 -21.23 14.76 5.53
N VAL A 390 -21.95 13.98 4.75
CA VAL A 390 -21.39 12.90 3.91
C VAL A 390 -20.68 13.48 2.69
N ILE A 391 -21.17 14.57 2.10
CA ILE A 391 -20.60 15.18 0.90
C ILE A 391 -19.09 15.43 1.02
N PRO A 392 -18.57 16.12 2.06
CA PRO A 392 -17.13 16.33 2.21
C PRO A 392 -16.31 15.05 2.33
N ILE A 393 -16.90 13.96 2.89
CA ILE A 393 -16.24 12.65 3.01
C ILE A 393 -16.09 12.00 1.64
N VAL A 394 -17.04 12.22 0.72
CA VAL A 394 -17.08 11.60 -0.61
C VAL A 394 -16.25 12.39 -1.62
N ILE A 395 -16.11 13.70 -1.46
CA ILE A 395 -15.37 14.56 -2.40
C ILE A 395 -13.94 14.07 -2.60
N TRP A 396 -13.18 13.81 -1.54
CA TRP A 396 -11.78 13.44 -1.65
C TRP A 396 -11.56 12.11 -2.40
N PRO A 397 -12.19 10.98 -2.03
CA PRO A 397 -12.02 9.73 -2.79
C PRO A 397 -12.52 9.81 -4.23
N LEU A 398 -13.58 10.57 -4.53
CA LEU A 398 -13.99 10.79 -5.91
C LEU A 398 -13.00 11.66 -6.68
N SER A 399 -12.40 12.66 -6.04
CA SER A 399 -11.34 13.45 -6.66
C SER A 399 -10.11 12.60 -6.94
N PHE A 400 -9.67 11.78 -5.98
CA PHE A 400 -8.56 10.85 -6.17
C PHE A 400 -8.83 9.84 -7.29
N PHE A 401 -10.04 9.29 -7.36
CA PHE A 401 -10.45 8.36 -8.41
C PHE A 401 -10.24 8.93 -9.83
N SER A 402 -10.28 10.25 -9.99
CA SER A 402 -10.09 10.89 -11.30
C SER A 402 -8.73 10.59 -11.95
N ILE A 403 -7.71 10.21 -11.17
CA ILE A 403 -6.39 9.88 -11.73
C ILE A 403 -6.46 8.66 -12.65
N TYR A 404 -7.40 7.73 -12.38
CA TYR A 404 -7.64 6.53 -13.18
C TYR A 404 -8.63 6.76 -14.34
N THR A 405 -9.25 7.93 -14.45
CA THR A 405 -10.19 8.26 -15.55
C THR A 405 -9.52 8.90 -16.78
N LYS A 406 -8.21 9.03 -16.75
CA LYS A 406 -7.39 9.67 -17.81
C LYS A 406 -6.05 8.93 -17.92
N PRO A 407 -5.34 9.05 -19.06
CA PRO A 407 -4.05 8.41 -19.24
C PRO A 407 -3.07 8.79 -18.12
N HIS A 408 -2.17 7.89 -17.77
CA HIS A 408 -1.12 8.13 -16.78
C HIS A 408 -0.28 9.37 -17.15
N SER A 409 0.15 10.16 -16.15
CA SER A 409 0.88 11.41 -16.42
C SER A 409 2.17 11.24 -17.24
N ARG A 410 2.91 10.12 -17.03
CA ARG A 410 4.10 9.78 -17.84
C ARG A 410 3.73 9.45 -19.29
N VAL A 411 2.58 8.81 -19.52
CA VAL A 411 2.07 8.54 -20.88
C VAL A 411 1.66 9.85 -21.55
N GLN A 412 0.93 10.72 -20.84
CA GLN A 412 0.59 12.06 -21.34
C GLN A 412 1.84 12.86 -21.68
N ALA A 413 2.86 12.84 -20.79
CA ALA A 413 4.13 13.50 -21.05
C ALA A 413 4.83 12.95 -22.28
N SER A 414 4.82 11.64 -22.48
CA SER A 414 5.46 11.00 -23.62
C SER A 414 4.80 11.38 -24.94
N ILE A 415 3.47 11.52 -24.98
CA ILE A 415 2.74 12.04 -26.15
C ILE A 415 3.15 13.48 -26.45
N VAL A 416 3.17 14.33 -25.44
CA VAL A 416 3.55 15.75 -25.60
C VAL A 416 5.03 15.89 -26.00
N ILE A 417 5.92 15.08 -25.46
CA ILE A 417 7.34 15.04 -25.85
C ILE A 417 7.47 14.72 -27.34
N ASP A 418 6.77 13.70 -27.80
CA ASP A 418 6.81 13.29 -29.21
C ASP A 418 6.24 14.37 -30.18
N GLU A 419 5.30 15.19 -29.72
CA GLU A 419 4.71 16.27 -30.49
C GLU A 419 5.52 17.59 -30.47
N THR A 420 6.31 17.82 -29.41
CA THR A 420 6.93 19.14 -29.16
C THR A 420 8.46 19.13 -29.19
N ILE A 421 9.10 17.99 -28.94
CA ILE A 421 10.56 17.86 -28.92
C ILE A 421 11.02 17.29 -30.26
N PRO A 422 12.00 17.95 -30.94
CA PRO A 422 12.55 17.45 -32.20
C PRO A 422 13.14 16.04 -32.08
N THR A 423 12.94 15.22 -33.10
CA THR A 423 13.57 13.90 -33.17
C THR A 423 15.10 14.04 -33.11
N ASN A 424 15.78 12.99 -32.62
CA ASN A 424 17.23 12.93 -32.37
C ASN A 424 17.74 13.88 -31.27
N SER A 425 16.86 14.55 -30.52
CA SER A 425 17.27 15.33 -29.34
C SER A 425 17.91 14.44 -28.28
N VAL A 426 18.87 15.00 -27.54
CA VAL A 426 19.48 14.37 -26.37
C VAL A 426 18.69 14.77 -25.12
N ILE A 427 18.13 13.79 -24.44
CA ILE A 427 17.28 13.98 -23.25
C ILE A 427 17.98 13.41 -22.03
N LEU A 428 18.08 14.17 -20.96
CA LEU A 428 18.54 13.72 -19.65
C LEU A 428 17.38 13.29 -18.78
N SER A 429 17.55 12.16 -18.10
CA SER A 429 16.65 11.67 -17.05
C SER A 429 17.44 11.46 -15.75
N GLU A 430 16.73 11.42 -14.62
CA GLU A 430 17.36 11.10 -13.33
C GLU A 430 17.51 9.58 -13.18
N HIS A 431 18.66 9.14 -12.65
CA HIS A 431 18.84 7.74 -12.23
C HIS A 431 17.82 7.36 -11.14
N TRP A 432 17.32 6.14 -11.12
CA TRP A 432 16.28 5.62 -10.22
C TRP A 432 14.85 6.07 -10.54
N ASP A 433 14.61 6.75 -11.64
CA ASP A 433 13.25 7.04 -12.10
C ASP A 433 13.03 6.52 -13.53
N ASP A 434 11.77 6.40 -13.96
CA ASP A 434 11.46 5.95 -15.31
C ASP A 434 11.77 7.07 -16.31
N ALA A 435 12.68 6.80 -17.25
CA ALA A 435 13.05 7.76 -18.29
C ALA A 435 11.89 8.03 -19.26
N LEU A 436 11.77 9.27 -19.72
CA LEU A 436 10.78 9.69 -20.70
C LEU A 436 11.44 10.12 -22.01
N PRO A 437 10.76 9.93 -23.16
CA PRO A 437 9.41 9.37 -23.32
C PRO A 437 9.36 7.85 -23.16
N LEU A 438 8.20 7.36 -22.69
CA LEU A 438 7.84 5.95 -22.77
C LEU A 438 7.56 5.57 -24.23
N SER A 439 7.64 4.29 -24.55
CA SER A 439 7.28 3.78 -25.89
C SER A 439 5.79 3.92 -26.12
N ILE A 440 5.39 4.79 -27.04
CA ILE A 440 3.98 5.02 -27.40
C ILE A 440 3.69 4.37 -28.76
N PRO A 441 2.62 3.56 -28.91
CA PRO A 441 2.23 2.98 -30.19
C PRO A 441 2.05 4.05 -31.28
N ASN A 442 2.52 3.75 -32.49
CA ASN A 442 2.44 4.63 -33.67
C ASN A 442 3.20 5.99 -33.57
N LYS A 443 4.15 6.10 -32.63
CA LYS A 443 5.06 7.23 -32.52
C LYS A 443 6.47 6.77 -32.91
N ASN A 444 7.13 7.50 -33.82
CA ASN A 444 8.38 7.08 -34.46
C ASN A 444 9.57 8.00 -34.13
N ASN A 445 9.38 9.02 -33.31
CA ASN A 445 10.49 9.90 -32.94
C ASN A 445 11.53 9.13 -32.12
N THR A 446 12.79 9.32 -32.44
CA THR A 446 13.91 8.71 -31.74
C THR A 446 14.62 9.77 -30.89
N TYR A 447 15.04 9.38 -29.69
CA TYR A 447 15.74 10.24 -28.75
C TYR A 447 16.96 9.51 -28.18
N THR A 448 18.02 10.28 -27.89
CA THR A 448 19.15 9.74 -27.14
C THR A 448 18.95 10.05 -25.65
N ILE A 449 18.56 9.03 -24.87
CA ILE A 449 18.35 9.20 -23.43
C ILE A 449 19.64 8.93 -22.70
N LYS A 450 20.05 9.85 -21.81
CA LYS A 450 21.22 9.69 -20.91
C LYS A 450 20.79 9.92 -19.48
N GLU A 451 21.32 9.10 -18.56
CA GLU A 451 21.00 9.21 -17.14
C GLU A 451 21.97 10.15 -16.42
N LEU A 452 21.41 11.00 -15.54
CA LEU A 452 22.20 11.81 -14.61
C LEU A 452 22.49 11.00 -13.34
N PRO A 453 23.72 10.91 -12.87
CA PRO A 453 24.09 10.22 -11.64
C PRO A 453 23.73 11.06 -10.40
N VAL A 454 22.45 11.34 -10.21
CA VAL A 454 21.96 12.28 -9.18
C VAL A 454 22.21 11.78 -7.75
N PHE A 455 22.13 10.47 -7.53
CA PHE A 455 22.45 9.84 -6.26
C PHE A 455 23.94 9.46 -6.19
N GLY A 456 24.46 9.30 -4.99
CA GLY A 456 25.88 9.14 -4.73
C GLY A 456 26.54 10.45 -4.25
N GLU A 457 27.72 10.33 -3.66
CA GLU A 457 28.44 11.47 -3.07
C GLU A 457 28.76 12.55 -4.11
N ASP A 458 28.82 13.80 -3.68
CA ASP A 458 29.14 14.95 -4.53
C ASP A 458 30.66 15.05 -4.76
N THR A 459 31.23 14.04 -5.43
CA THR A 459 32.67 13.99 -5.77
C THR A 459 33.00 14.83 -7.01
N PRO A 460 34.25 15.27 -7.17
CA PRO A 460 34.70 15.93 -8.40
C PRO A 460 34.46 15.11 -9.67
N GLN A 461 34.60 13.77 -9.59
CA GLN A 461 34.36 12.87 -10.72
C GLN A 461 32.87 12.90 -11.14
N LYS A 462 31.94 12.78 -10.17
CA LYS A 462 30.51 12.91 -10.43
C LYS A 462 30.18 14.24 -11.10
N TRP A 463 30.75 15.34 -10.60
CA TRP A 463 30.45 16.67 -11.14
C TRP A 463 31.07 16.91 -12.52
N ASN A 464 32.22 16.32 -12.83
CA ASN A 464 32.76 16.33 -14.20
C ASN A 464 31.81 15.61 -15.16
N GLU A 465 31.29 14.43 -14.79
CA GLU A 465 30.30 13.70 -15.58
C GLU A 465 29.00 14.49 -15.71
N MET A 466 28.47 15.03 -14.61
CA MET A 466 27.28 15.87 -14.61
C MET A 466 27.42 17.05 -15.58
N ASN A 467 28.54 17.76 -15.53
CA ASN A 467 28.79 18.92 -16.41
C ASN A 467 28.87 18.52 -17.89
N MET A 468 29.54 17.40 -18.21
CA MET A 468 29.56 16.87 -19.57
C MET A 468 28.18 16.51 -20.09
N LEU A 469 27.38 15.84 -19.27
CA LEU A 469 25.99 15.47 -19.63
C LEU A 469 25.14 16.72 -19.83
N LEU A 470 25.17 17.64 -18.88
CA LEU A 470 24.38 18.88 -18.92
C LEU A 470 24.75 19.77 -20.11
N SER A 471 26.03 19.86 -20.50
CA SER A 471 26.45 20.64 -21.66
C SER A 471 26.07 19.98 -22.99
N SER A 472 26.00 18.65 -23.03
CA SER A 472 25.72 17.88 -24.26
C SER A 472 24.22 17.72 -24.57
N ALA A 473 23.32 17.94 -23.62
CA ALA A 473 21.91 17.62 -23.78
C ALA A 473 21.03 18.82 -24.17
N ASP A 474 19.96 18.52 -24.90
CA ASP A 474 18.98 19.51 -25.35
C ASP A 474 17.86 19.72 -24.33
N TYR A 475 17.50 18.65 -23.63
CA TYR A 475 16.43 18.66 -22.64
C TYR A 475 16.81 17.92 -21.37
N LEU A 476 16.22 18.35 -20.25
CA LEU A 476 16.23 17.65 -18.96
C LEU A 476 14.79 17.39 -18.56
N ILE A 477 14.45 16.12 -18.29
CA ILE A 477 13.12 15.72 -17.88
C ILE A 477 13.19 15.09 -16.50
N LEU A 478 12.45 15.67 -15.56
CA LEU A 478 12.24 15.11 -14.22
C LEU A 478 10.88 14.41 -14.25
N SER A 479 10.89 13.08 -14.23
CA SER A 479 9.70 12.23 -14.40
C SER A 479 8.91 12.01 -13.12
N SER A 480 9.44 12.43 -11.97
CA SER A 480 8.75 12.51 -10.67
C SER A 480 9.52 13.41 -9.69
N ASN A 481 9.09 13.40 -8.42
CA ASN A 481 9.81 14.06 -7.32
C ASN A 481 10.82 13.13 -6.61
N ARG A 482 11.04 11.92 -7.10
CA ARG A 482 11.90 10.90 -6.44
C ARG A 482 13.34 11.38 -6.28
N GLY A 483 13.97 11.89 -7.34
CA GLY A 483 15.33 12.39 -7.32
C GLY A 483 15.45 13.69 -6.53
N TRP A 484 14.90 14.76 -7.06
CA TRP A 484 15.05 16.09 -6.46
C TRP A 484 14.40 16.23 -5.08
N GLY A 485 13.26 15.57 -4.83
CA GLY A 485 12.57 15.62 -3.54
C GLY A 485 13.37 14.96 -2.42
N SER A 486 13.98 13.82 -2.69
CA SER A 486 14.86 13.12 -1.74
C SER A 486 16.16 13.90 -1.48
N ILE A 487 16.81 14.39 -2.52
CA ILE A 487 18.09 15.11 -2.44
C ILE A 487 17.91 16.44 -1.69
N LEU A 488 16.89 17.22 -2.02
CA LEU A 488 16.60 18.47 -1.32
C LEU A 488 16.20 18.27 0.16
N SER A 489 15.78 17.08 0.55
CA SER A 489 15.49 16.76 1.95
C SER A 489 16.74 16.45 2.79
N ALA A 490 17.91 16.25 2.15
CA ALA A 490 19.19 15.91 2.81
C ALA A 490 20.35 16.75 2.24
N PRO A 491 20.29 18.09 2.30
CA PRO A 491 21.29 18.98 1.68
C PRO A 491 22.69 18.83 2.26
N GLU A 492 22.83 18.36 3.49
CA GLU A 492 24.12 18.06 4.14
C GLU A 492 24.84 16.89 3.48
N ARG A 493 24.10 15.95 2.85
CA ARG A 493 24.67 14.83 2.09
C ARG A 493 24.96 15.18 0.64
N TYR A 494 24.14 16.04 0.07
CA TYR A 494 24.16 16.44 -1.34
C TYR A 494 24.26 17.96 -1.48
N PRO A 495 25.34 18.61 -0.98
CA PRO A 495 25.41 20.07 -0.98
C PRO A 495 25.41 20.67 -2.39
N LEU A 496 26.12 20.05 -3.34
CA LEU A 496 26.20 20.52 -4.71
C LEU A 496 24.95 20.16 -5.53
N MET A 497 24.44 18.92 -5.38
CA MET A 497 23.19 18.51 -6.05
C MET A 497 21.98 19.32 -5.55
N SER A 498 21.89 19.60 -4.25
CA SER A 498 20.84 20.44 -3.70
C SER A 498 20.92 21.87 -4.27
N LYS A 499 22.14 22.42 -4.40
CA LYS A 499 22.36 23.72 -5.05
C LYS A 499 21.96 23.70 -6.54
N PHE A 500 22.28 22.60 -7.24
CA PHE A 500 21.86 22.40 -8.63
C PHE A 500 20.34 22.47 -8.77
N TYR A 501 19.58 21.70 -8.01
CA TYR A 501 18.11 21.72 -8.07
C TYR A 501 17.52 23.08 -7.65
N ALA A 502 18.06 23.69 -6.58
CA ALA A 502 17.62 25.02 -6.17
C ALA A 502 17.82 26.06 -7.30
N ASN A 503 18.97 26.01 -8.00
CA ASN A 503 19.24 26.88 -9.13
C ASN A 503 18.38 26.54 -10.36
N LEU A 504 18.13 25.26 -10.63
CA LEU A 504 17.25 24.80 -11.71
C LEU A 504 15.83 25.35 -11.53
N PHE A 505 15.25 25.18 -10.34
CA PHE A 505 13.90 25.67 -10.05
C PHE A 505 13.80 27.18 -9.95
N ALA A 506 14.88 27.86 -9.57
CA ALA A 506 14.98 29.32 -9.58
C ALA A 506 15.28 29.91 -10.99
N ASN A 507 15.32 29.09 -12.03
CA ASN A 507 15.68 29.49 -13.40
C ASN A 507 17.06 30.20 -13.52
N LYS A 508 18.03 29.81 -12.68
CA LYS A 508 19.39 30.35 -12.69
C LYS A 508 20.38 29.58 -13.57
N LEU A 509 19.94 28.41 -14.10
CA LEU A 509 20.73 27.60 -15.02
C LEU A 509 20.34 27.88 -16.48
N ALA A 510 21.12 27.34 -17.43
CA ALA A 510 20.81 27.35 -18.84
C ALA A 510 19.50 26.59 -19.17
N TYR A 511 19.10 25.69 -18.32
CA TYR A 511 17.87 24.91 -18.44
C TYR A 511 16.66 25.72 -17.97
N LYS A 512 15.75 26.04 -18.90
CA LYS A 512 14.51 26.77 -18.60
C LYS A 512 13.33 25.82 -18.65
N LYS A 513 12.48 25.86 -17.63
CA LYS A 513 11.26 25.07 -17.60
C LYS A 513 10.30 25.52 -18.69
N ILE A 514 9.96 24.60 -19.59
CA ILE A 514 9.05 24.85 -20.71
C ILE A 514 7.68 24.22 -20.50
N LEU A 515 7.61 23.10 -19.74
CA LEU A 515 6.35 22.39 -19.55
C LEU A 515 6.26 21.77 -18.15
N THR A 516 5.04 21.69 -17.65
CA THR A 516 4.67 20.95 -16.43
C THR A 516 3.45 20.11 -16.72
N ILE A 517 3.51 18.80 -16.48
CA ILE A 517 2.40 17.86 -16.67
C ILE A 517 2.03 17.29 -15.31
N THR A 518 0.75 17.38 -14.98
CA THR A 518 0.20 16.92 -13.69
C THR A 518 -1.10 16.15 -13.91
N SER A 519 -1.36 15.20 -13.03
CA SER A 519 -2.62 14.46 -12.98
C SER A 519 -3.24 14.55 -11.59
N TYR A 520 -3.34 15.80 -11.06
CA TYR A 520 -3.89 16.02 -9.73
C TYR A 520 -5.30 15.44 -9.55
N PRO A 521 -5.63 14.92 -8.36
CA PRO A 521 -7.00 14.57 -7.98
C PRO A 521 -7.98 15.69 -8.25
N SER A 522 -9.08 15.44 -8.98
CA SER A 522 -10.03 16.47 -9.38
C SER A 522 -11.44 15.93 -9.60
N LEU A 523 -12.45 16.79 -9.56
CA LEU A 523 -13.82 16.48 -9.95
C LEU A 523 -14.18 16.96 -11.37
N THR A 524 -13.18 17.32 -12.16
CA THR A 524 -13.39 17.86 -13.53
C THR A 524 -14.06 16.86 -14.46
N TYR A 525 -13.84 15.55 -14.26
CA TYR A 525 -14.53 14.50 -15.02
C TYR A 525 -16.06 14.42 -14.74
N LEU A 526 -16.52 15.04 -13.63
CA LEU A 526 -17.95 15.22 -13.32
C LEU A 526 -18.47 16.61 -13.72
N GLY A 527 -17.67 17.42 -14.44
CA GLY A 527 -18.01 18.80 -14.81
C GLY A 527 -17.86 19.83 -13.66
N ILE A 528 -17.27 19.44 -12.52
CA ILE A 528 -17.04 20.33 -11.38
C ILE A 528 -15.59 20.82 -11.41
N PRO A 529 -15.31 22.14 -11.54
CA PRO A 529 -13.95 22.67 -11.65
C PRO A 529 -13.23 22.73 -10.29
N LEU A 530 -13.05 21.57 -9.65
CA LEU A 530 -12.40 21.43 -8.36
C LEU A 530 -11.21 20.48 -8.50
N THR A 531 -10.01 20.97 -8.21
CA THR A 531 -8.74 20.24 -8.28
C THR A 531 -7.99 20.38 -6.96
N PHE A 532 -7.36 19.31 -6.51
CA PHE A 532 -6.61 19.23 -5.26
C PHE A 532 -5.15 18.91 -5.56
N PRO A 533 -4.25 19.91 -5.65
CA PRO A 533 -2.81 19.66 -5.74
C PRO A 533 -2.34 18.84 -4.51
N ASP A 534 -1.54 17.81 -4.76
CA ASP A 534 -1.03 16.90 -3.75
C ASP A 534 0.50 16.81 -3.74
N ASP A 535 1.17 17.83 -4.25
CA ASP A 535 2.63 17.98 -4.26
C ASP A 535 3.28 17.84 -2.86
N ASP A 536 2.53 18.18 -1.80
CA ASP A 536 2.98 18.10 -0.41
C ASP A 536 2.79 16.71 0.23
N SER A 537 2.31 15.71 -0.51
CA SER A 537 2.20 14.34 -0.06
C SER A 537 3.56 13.65 0.05
N GLU A 538 3.60 12.47 0.64
CA GLU A 538 4.80 11.64 0.52
C GLU A 538 5.04 11.22 -0.94
N GLU A 539 6.29 11.02 -1.34
CA GLU A 539 6.67 10.60 -2.69
C GLU A 539 5.89 9.37 -3.15
N ALA A 540 5.82 8.34 -2.32
CA ALA A 540 5.17 7.07 -2.65
C ALA A 540 3.65 7.18 -2.92
N PHE A 541 3.02 8.30 -2.59
CA PHE A 541 1.60 8.55 -2.88
C PHE A 541 1.39 8.99 -4.33
N THR A 542 2.34 9.73 -4.92
CA THR A 542 2.19 10.28 -6.27
C THR A 542 3.03 9.59 -7.33
N VAL A 543 4.20 9.10 -6.96
CA VAL A 543 5.26 8.67 -7.89
C VAL A 543 4.88 7.53 -8.82
N TYR A 544 3.94 6.66 -8.41
CA TYR A 544 3.60 5.45 -9.17
C TYR A 544 2.47 5.69 -10.17
N ASP A 545 1.40 6.35 -9.76
CA ASP A 545 0.16 6.45 -10.53
C ASP A 545 -0.17 7.86 -11.06
N HIS A 546 0.42 8.93 -10.50
CA HIS A 546 0.17 10.31 -10.96
C HIS A 546 1.32 11.28 -10.67
N PRO A 547 2.58 10.95 -11.02
CA PRO A 547 3.71 11.83 -10.76
C PRO A 547 3.58 13.16 -11.54
N LYS A 548 4.17 14.20 -10.96
CA LYS A 548 4.36 15.49 -11.62
C LYS A 548 5.63 15.46 -12.47
N ILE A 549 5.50 15.75 -13.74
CA ILE A 549 6.61 15.78 -14.70
C ILE A 549 6.99 17.21 -15.01
N LEU A 550 8.29 17.50 -15.03
CA LEU A 550 8.86 18.79 -15.36
C LEU A 550 9.81 18.65 -16.54
N ILE A 551 9.60 19.44 -17.60
CA ILE A 551 10.44 19.44 -18.81
C ILE A 551 11.17 20.78 -18.91
N PHE A 552 12.50 20.69 -19.01
CA PHE A 552 13.40 21.83 -19.14
C PHE A 552 14.12 21.76 -20.48
N LYS A 553 14.26 22.91 -21.17
CA LYS A 553 15.01 23.06 -22.42
C LYS A 553 16.32 23.78 -22.15
N ASN A 554 17.41 23.27 -22.70
CA ASN A 554 18.73 23.94 -22.67
C ASN A 554 18.72 25.12 -23.63
N THR A 555 18.86 26.35 -23.12
CA THR A 555 18.82 27.58 -23.90
C THR A 555 20.18 27.99 -24.50
N GLN A 556 21.28 27.40 -24.04
CA GLN A 556 22.62 27.68 -24.59
C GLN A 556 22.89 26.95 -25.92
N LYS A 557 22.17 25.87 -26.21
CA LYS A 557 22.27 25.14 -27.49
C LYS A 557 21.41 25.74 -28.62
N LEU A 558 20.70 26.83 -28.39
CA LEU A 558 19.89 27.51 -29.41
C LEU A 558 20.70 28.49 -30.28
N THR A 559 22.01 28.62 -30.05
CA THR A 559 22.90 29.59 -30.72
C THR A 559 23.88 28.93 -31.68
N GLU A 560 23.75 27.62 -31.95
CA GLU A 560 24.43 26.88 -33.01
C GLU A 560 23.38 26.37 -34.03
#